data_260f72b0390034e79143dc927af89e3c
#
_entry.id   260f72b0390034e79143dc927af89e3c
#
_cell.length_a   1.000
_cell.length_b   1.000
_cell.length_c   1.000
_cell.angle_alpha   90.00
_cell.angle_beta   90.00
_cell.angle_gamma   90.00
#
_symmetry.space_group_name_H-M   'P 1'
#
loop_
_entity.id
_entity.type
_entity.pdbx_description
1 polymer ?
#
loop_
_entity_poly.entity_id
_entity_poly.type
_entity_poly.pdbx_seq_one_letter_code
_entity_poly.pdbx_strand_id
1 'polypeptide(L)'
;FIQFFLAYEALVLLPKGGIETFGIHLNTSWTTRAWAGALLVLFLNTSAYAAEIFHGALKSIPKGDLEAAEAYGLTGWKKFIRIEWPTMLRLGWPAYTNEAIFLFHATTLVYFSGFPAFAQKGDALYYANYFADKTFNPFIPYPIVGFYFICLTLLVTLFYGQVNRRLNRHLPSNQKSRIRLRPQLIR
;
A
#
# COMPACT_ATOMS: atom_id res chain seq x y z
N PHE A 1 8.29 -10.33 -0.70
CA PHE A 1 8.15 -11.41 -1.71
C PHE A 1 7.77 -12.73 -1.01
N ILE A 2 8.64 -13.25 -0.13
CA ILE A 2 8.43 -14.52 0.59
C ILE A 2 7.12 -14.49 1.40
N GLN A 3 6.84 -13.44 2.14
CA GLN A 3 5.61 -13.27 2.93
C GLN A 3 4.35 -13.36 2.07
N PHE A 4 4.38 -12.76 0.86
CA PHE A 4 3.25 -12.82 -0.06
C PHE A 4 2.96 -14.26 -0.48
N PHE A 5 3.98 -15.00 -0.92
CA PHE A 5 3.79 -16.40 -1.35
C PHE A 5 3.38 -17.32 -0.20
N LEU A 6 4.04 -17.24 0.97
CA LEU A 6 3.66 -18.05 2.12
C LEU A 6 2.23 -17.78 2.58
N ALA A 7 1.82 -16.51 2.67
CA ALA A 7 0.46 -16.17 3.08
C ALA A 7 -0.57 -16.57 2.02
N TYR A 8 -0.25 -16.41 0.74
CA TYR A 8 -1.12 -16.82 -0.36
C TYR A 8 -1.30 -18.34 -0.40
N GLU A 9 -0.22 -19.12 -0.32
CA GLU A 9 -0.26 -20.58 -0.26
C GLU A 9 -1.01 -21.09 0.97
N ALA A 10 -0.81 -20.45 2.13
CA ALA A 10 -1.57 -20.77 3.34
C ALA A 10 -3.08 -20.57 3.14
N LEU A 11 -3.51 -19.54 2.40
CA LEU A 11 -4.92 -19.33 2.07
C LEU A 11 -5.47 -20.39 1.09
N VAL A 12 -4.65 -20.81 0.14
CA VAL A 12 -5.03 -21.84 -0.85
C VAL A 12 -5.18 -23.21 -0.18
N LEU A 13 -4.39 -23.49 0.86
CA LEU A 13 -4.44 -24.74 1.63
C LEU A 13 -5.67 -24.83 2.57
N LEU A 14 -6.41 -23.76 2.77
CA LEU A 14 -7.63 -23.79 3.59
C LEU A 14 -8.67 -24.75 3.00
N PRO A 15 -9.42 -25.50 3.84
CA PRO A 15 -10.44 -26.45 3.38
C PRO A 15 -11.48 -25.74 2.51
N LYS A 16 -11.71 -26.26 1.30
CA LYS A 16 -12.67 -25.68 0.34
C LYS A 16 -14.13 -25.74 0.80
N GLY A 17 -14.44 -26.59 1.77
CA GLY A 17 -15.78 -26.80 2.33
C GLY A 17 -16.16 -25.87 3.47
N GLY A 18 -15.28 -24.94 3.83
CA GLY A 18 -15.47 -24.10 5.02
C GLY A 18 -14.77 -24.64 6.26
N ILE A 19 -14.55 -23.76 7.22
CA ILE A 19 -13.97 -24.09 8.53
C ILE A 19 -15.09 -23.96 9.56
N GLU A 20 -15.37 -25.06 10.26
CA GLU A 20 -16.22 -25.04 11.44
C GLU A 20 -15.38 -24.73 12.67
N THR A 21 -15.43 -23.50 13.14
CA THR A 21 -14.77 -23.11 14.37
C THR A 21 -15.76 -22.40 15.27
N PHE A 22 -15.95 -22.89 16.48
CA PHE A 22 -16.90 -22.35 17.47
C PHE A 22 -18.35 -22.25 16.99
N GLY A 23 -18.82 -23.19 16.14
CA GLY A 23 -20.21 -23.20 15.64
C GLY A 23 -20.52 -22.19 14.54
N ILE A 24 -19.48 -21.53 13.98
CA ILE A 24 -19.62 -20.61 12.86
C ILE A 24 -19.10 -21.31 11.58
N HIS A 25 -19.97 -21.49 10.59
CA HIS A 25 -19.59 -21.95 9.26
C HIS A 25 -18.97 -20.80 8.46
N LEU A 26 -17.67 -20.73 8.39
CA LEU A 26 -16.95 -19.76 7.53
C LEU A 26 -16.79 -20.40 6.14
N ASN A 27 -17.53 -19.89 5.17
CA ASN A 27 -17.36 -20.32 3.79
C ASN A 27 -16.03 -19.80 3.24
N THR A 28 -15.06 -20.69 3.03
CA THR A 28 -13.71 -20.37 2.53
C THR A 28 -13.58 -20.47 1.01
N SER A 29 -14.67 -20.69 0.28
CA SER A 29 -14.63 -20.84 -1.19
C SER A 29 -14.07 -19.63 -1.93
N TRP A 30 -14.10 -18.44 -1.32
CA TRP A 30 -13.54 -17.21 -1.89
C TRP A 30 -12.00 -17.19 -1.83
N THR A 31 -11.37 -17.90 -0.89
CA THR A 31 -9.90 -17.94 -0.76
C THR A 31 -9.24 -18.67 -1.92
N THR A 32 -9.98 -19.57 -2.58
CA THR A 32 -9.52 -20.28 -3.77
C THR A 32 -9.51 -19.41 -5.03
N ARG A 33 -10.12 -18.20 -4.96
CA ARG A 33 -10.04 -17.22 -6.04
C ARG A 33 -8.73 -16.46 -5.92
N ALA A 34 -7.82 -16.64 -6.89
CA ALA A 34 -6.49 -16.04 -6.87
C ALA A 34 -6.49 -14.52 -6.56
N TRP A 35 -7.42 -13.77 -7.15
CA TRP A 35 -7.52 -12.32 -6.93
C TRP A 35 -7.89 -11.96 -5.47
N ALA A 36 -8.79 -12.74 -4.85
CA ALA A 36 -9.26 -12.45 -3.50
C ALA A 36 -8.18 -12.76 -2.46
N GLY A 37 -7.46 -13.88 -2.61
CA GLY A 37 -6.32 -14.23 -1.78
C GLY A 37 -5.19 -13.21 -1.89
N ALA A 38 -4.81 -12.84 -3.12
CA ALA A 38 -3.77 -11.85 -3.36
C ALA A 38 -4.14 -10.46 -2.79
N LEU A 39 -5.39 -10.02 -2.99
CA LEU A 39 -5.89 -8.76 -2.45
C LEU A 39 -5.85 -8.74 -0.92
N LEU A 40 -6.30 -9.82 -0.28
CA LEU A 40 -6.30 -9.92 1.18
C LEU A 40 -4.88 -9.87 1.74
N VAL A 41 -3.94 -10.61 1.15
CA VAL A 41 -2.54 -10.62 1.61
C VAL A 41 -1.91 -9.25 1.45
N LEU A 42 -2.08 -8.59 0.30
CA LEU A 42 -1.58 -7.24 0.07
C LEU A 42 -2.23 -6.23 1.02
N PHE A 43 -3.53 -6.34 1.27
CA PHE A 43 -4.24 -5.47 2.20
C PHE A 43 -3.72 -5.60 3.64
N LEU A 44 -3.56 -6.83 4.13
CA LEU A 44 -3.04 -7.07 5.48
C LEU A 44 -1.60 -6.56 5.63
N ASN A 45 -0.77 -6.84 4.64
CA ASN A 45 0.62 -6.37 4.62
C ASN A 45 0.70 -4.84 4.66
N THR A 46 -0.02 -4.16 3.78
CA THR A 46 -0.05 -2.69 3.72
C THR A 46 -0.65 -2.08 4.98
N SER A 47 -1.69 -2.71 5.57
CA SER A 47 -2.28 -2.25 6.82
C SER A 47 -1.28 -2.31 7.97
N ALA A 48 -0.46 -3.36 8.03
CA ALA A 48 0.59 -3.48 9.04
C ALA A 48 1.66 -2.38 8.88
N TYR A 49 2.16 -2.16 7.67
CA TYR A 49 3.13 -1.08 7.40
C TYR A 49 2.54 0.31 7.65
N ALA A 50 1.29 0.55 7.25
CA ALA A 50 0.61 1.81 7.52
C ALA A 50 0.46 2.06 9.03
N ALA A 51 0.12 1.04 9.81
CA ALA A 51 0.05 1.13 11.27
C ALA A 51 1.40 1.52 11.89
N GLU A 52 2.50 0.90 11.46
CA GLU A 52 3.85 1.25 11.91
C GLU A 52 4.24 2.69 11.54
N ILE A 53 3.94 3.12 10.31
CA ILE A 53 4.21 4.48 9.84
C ILE A 53 3.49 5.51 10.72
N PHE A 54 2.19 5.32 10.94
CA PHE A 54 1.39 6.27 11.72
C PHE A 54 1.71 6.19 13.22
N HIS A 55 2.05 5.02 13.74
CA HIS A 55 2.54 4.89 15.11
C HIS A 55 3.86 5.64 15.30
N GLY A 56 4.82 5.49 14.39
CA GLY A 56 6.06 6.25 14.39
C GLY A 56 5.84 7.75 14.29
N ALA A 57 4.92 8.18 13.43
CA ALA A 57 4.54 9.57 13.27
C ALA A 57 3.89 10.14 14.56
N LEU A 58 3.04 9.37 15.23
CA LEU A 58 2.42 9.76 16.51
C LEU A 58 3.48 9.99 17.58
N LYS A 59 4.47 9.09 17.70
CA LYS A 59 5.59 9.23 18.64
C LYS A 59 6.52 10.40 18.31
N SER A 60 6.51 10.87 17.08
CA SER A 60 7.35 11.98 16.61
C SER A 60 6.73 13.35 16.83
N ILE A 61 5.52 13.42 17.41
CA ILE A 61 4.88 14.69 17.76
C ILE A 61 5.69 15.37 18.86
N PRO A 62 6.04 16.66 18.70
CA PRO A 62 6.78 17.39 19.74
C PRO A 62 6.02 17.42 21.07
N LYS A 63 6.71 17.10 22.17
CA LYS A 63 6.08 17.10 23.51
C LYS A 63 5.50 18.47 23.87
N GLY A 64 6.15 19.55 23.48
CA GLY A 64 5.65 20.90 23.70
C GLY A 64 4.28 21.18 23.11
N ASP A 65 3.98 20.60 21.93
CA ASP A 65 2.65 20.74 21.30
C ASP A 65 1.57 20.01 22.14
N LEU A 66 1.93 18.86 22.74
CA LEU A 66 1.04 18.09 23.61
C LEU A 66 0.80 18.78 24.94
N GLU A 67 1.85 19.32 25.56
CA GLU A 67 1.79 20.09 26.80
C GLU A 67 1.02 21.39 26.62
N ALA A 68 1.24 22.11 25.51
CA ALA A 68 0.47 23.28 25.17
C ALA A 68 -1.02 22.97 25.01
N ALA A 69 -1.35 21.85 24.35
CA ALA A 69 -2.75 21.41 24.20
C ALA A 69 -3.41 21.15 25.58
N GLU A 70 -2.68 20.53 26.49
CA GLU A 70 -3.15 20.29 27.88
C GLU A 70 -3.34 21.60 28.65
N ALA A 71 -2.43 22.55 28.51
CA ALA A 71 -2.55 23.88 29.12
C ALA A 71 -3.80 24.66 28.63
N TYR A 72 -4.25 24.41 27.37
CA TYR A 72 -5.51 24.92 26.84
C TYR A 72 -6.74 24.08 27.24
N GLY A 73 -6.59 23.09 28.13
CA GLY A 73 -7.69 22.24 28.61
C GLY A 73 -8.14 21.17 27.59
N LEU A 74 -7.33 20.90 26.54
CA LEU A 74 -7.58 19.82 25.61
C LEU A 74 -7.06 18.51 26.19
N THR A 75 -7.97 17.62 26.64
CA THR A 75 -7.62 16.33 27.23
C THR A 75 -8.29 15.18 26.48
N GLY A 76 -7.72 13.98 26.57
CA GLY A 76 -8.28 12.75 26.04
C GLY A 76 -8.64 12.83 24.55
N TRP A 77 -9.87 12.44 24.20
CA TRP A 77 -10.34 12.36 22.82
C TRP A 77 -10.32 13.70 22.07
N LYS A 78 -10.55 14.81 22.79
CA LYS A 78 -10.49 16.16 22.20
C LYS A 78 -9.06 16.52 21.77
N LYS A 79 -8.04 16.18 22.58
CA LYS A 79 -6.63 16.35 22.25
C LYS A 79 -6.25 15.50 21.07
N PHE A 80 -6.66 14.22 21.06
CA PHE A 80 -6.40 13.31 19.95
C PHE A 80 -6.92 13.86 18.62
N ILE A 81 -8.20 14.18 18.51
CA ILE A 81 -8.79 14.62 17.23
C ILE A 81 -8.24 15.97 16.74
N ARG A 82 -8.00 16.92 17.66
CA ARG A 82 -7.63 18.28 17.27
C ARG A 82 -6.14 18.50 17.06
N ILE A 83 -5.30 17.76 17.76
CA ILE A 83 -3.84 17.96 17.77
C ILE A 83 -3.11 16.74 17.25
N GLU A 84 -3.29 15.58 17.89
CA GLU A 84 -2.50 14.38 17.59
C GLU A 84 -2.80 13.84 16.20
N TRP A 85 -4.07 13.61 15.88
CA TRP A 85 -4.49 13.05 14.58
C TRP A 85 -4.04 13.87 13.37
N PRO A 86 -4.33 15.19 13.27
CA PRO A 86 -3.90 15.96 12.12
C PRO A 86 -2.38 16.12 12.04
N THR A 87 -1.68 16.18 13.18
CA THR A 87 -0.21 16.25 13.20
C THR A 87 0.41 14.92 12.80
N MET A 88 -0.11 13.80 13.30
CA MET A 88 0.29 12.45 12.92
C MET A 88 0.13 12.22 11.40
N LEU A 89 -1.04 12.56 10.84
CA LEU A 89 -1.26 12.44 9.40
C LEU A 89 -0.25 13.25 8.59
N ARG A 90 0.03 14.47 9.03
CA ARG A 90 0.99 15.34 8.35
C ARG A 90 2.41 14.80 8.39
N LEU A 91 2.85 14.30 9.55
CA LEU A 91 4.19 13.74 9.73
C LEU A 91 4.35 12.39 9.01
N GLY A 92 3.33 11.53 9.07
CA GLY A 92 3.33 10.21 8.45
C GLY A 92 3.11 10.21 6.94
N TRP A 93 2.52 11.28 6.39
CA TRP A 93 2.11 11.31 4.99
C TRP A 93 3.23 11.01 3.97
N PRO A 94 4.44 11.58 4.09
CA PRO A 94 5.53 11.26 3.16
C PRO A 94 5.93 9.79 3.18
N ALA A 95 6.01 9.18 4.36
CA ALA A 95 6.33 7.76 4.50
C ALA A 95 5.20 6.87 3.95
N TYR A 96 3.94 7.22 4.24
CA TYR A 96 2.77 6.53 3.68
C TYR A 96 2.70 6.65 2.14
N THR A 97 3.13 7.76 1.56
CA THR A 97 3.25 7.90 0.11
C THR A 97 4.20 6.87 -0.50
N ASN A 98 5.35 6.64 0.14
CA ASN A 98 6.30 5.63 -0.30
C ASN A 98 5.71 4.22 -0.19
N GLU A 99 4.99 3.93 0.88
CA GLU A 99 4.28 2.65 1.05
C GLU A 99 3.22 2.45 -0.03
N ALA A 100 2.44 3.47 -0.37
CA ALA A 100 1.45 3.40 -1.43
C ALA A 100 2.09 3.11 -2.81
N ILE A 101 3.24 3.70 -3.11
CA ILE A 101 4.00 3.42 -4.34
C ILE A 101 4.53 1.98 -4.30
N PHE A 102 5.05 1.54 -3.15
CA PHE A 102 5.53 0.17 -2.97
C PHE A 102 4.41 -0.85 -3.17
N LEU A 103 3.23 -0.61 -2.56
CA LEU A 103 2.05 -1.46 -2.76
C LEU A 103 1.67 -1.54 -4.23
N PHE A 104 1.69 -0.42 -4.94
CA PHE A 104 1.38 -0.38 -6.36
C PHE A 104 2.33 -1.28 -7.17
N HIS A 105 3.64 -1.24 -6.90
CA HIS A 105 4.60 -2.14 -7.52
C HIS A 105 4.41 -3.60 -7.06
N ALA A 106 4.03 -3.81 -5.80
CA ALA A 106 3.78 -5.16 -5.28
C ALA A 106 2.59 -5.87 -5.96
N THR A 107 1.68 -5.12 -6.61
CA THR A 107 0.59 -5.73 -7.39
C THR A 107 1.10 -6.59 -8.54
N THR A 108 2.33 -6.38 -9.03
CA THR A 108 2.94 -7.26 -10.04
C THR A 108 3.15 -8.69 -9.54
N LEU A 109 3.25 -8.88 -8.20
CA LEU A 109 3.37 -10.21 -7.60
C LEU A 109 2.11 -11.07 -7.81
N VAL A 110 0.96 -10.43 -8.04
CA VAL A 110 -0.30 -11.11 -8.30
C VAL A 110 -0.21 -12.00 -9.53
N TYR A 111 0.54 -11.57 -10.54
CA TYR A 111 0.81 -12.40 -11.73
C TYR A 111 1.44 -13.76 -11.35
N PHE A 112 2.40 -13.77 -10.43
CA PHE A 112 3.09 -14.98 -10.00
C PHE A 112 2.25 -15.88 -9.09
N SER A 113 1.13 -15.40 -8.56
CA SER A 113 0.18 -16.21 -7.78
C SER A 113 -0.75 -17.08 -8.63
N GLY A 114 -0.49 -17.16 -9.94
CA GLY A 114 -1.32 -17.94 -10.87
C GLY A 114 -2.59 -17.22 -11.32
N PHE A 115 -2.69 -15.92 -11.10
CA PHE A 115 -3.74 -15.09 -11.68
C PHE A 115 -3.37 -14.72 -13.14
N PRO A 116 -4.23 -14.95 -14.12
CA PRO A 116 -5.59 -15.51 -14.07
C PRO A 116 -5.57 -17.02 -14.30
N ALA A 117 -5.98 -17.77 -13.33
CA ALA A 117 -6.28 -19.17 -13.57
C ALA A 117 -7.62 -19.26 -14.30
N PHE A 118 -7.62 -19.80 -15.51
CA PHE A 118 -8.78 -20.17 -16.32
C PHE A 118 -9.92 -19.14 -16.43
N ALA A 119 -10.15 -18.65 -17.63
CA ALA A 119 -11.29 -17.81 -18.06
C ALA A 119 -11.47 -16.44 -17.38
N GLN A 120 -10.56 -16.00 -16.51
CA GLN A 120 -10.53 -14.63 -16.00
C GLN A 120 -9.59 -13.75 -16.85
N LYS A 121 -9.93 -12.49 -17.00
CA LYS A 121 -9.08 -11.52 -17.72
C LYS A 121 -7.79 -11.33 -16.94
N GLY A 122 -6.65 -11.45 -17.60
CA GLY A 122 -5.34 -11.27 -17.00
C GLY A 122 -5.03 -9.82 -16.63
N ASP A 123 -3.99 -9.66 -15.81
CA ASP A 123 -3.40 -8.36 -15.54
C ASP A 123 -2.49 -7.90 -16.70
N ALA A 124 -1.90 -6.70 -16.58
CA ALA A 124 -1.03 -6.15 -17.62
C ALA A 124 0.21 -7.03 -17.86
N LEU A 125 0.77 -7.62 -16.79
CA LEU A 125 1.95 -8.47 -16.89
C LEU A 125 1.63 -9.82 -17.55
N TYR A 126 0.44 -10.38 -17.29
CA TYR A 126 -0.04 -11.57 -17.98
C TYR A 126 -0.12 -11.35 -19.49
N TYR A 127 -0.73 -10.24 -19.93
CA TYR A 127 -0.81 -9.95 -21.36
C TYR A 127 0.55 -9.68 -21.98
N ALA A 128 1.48 -9.05 -21.25
CA ALA A 128 2.85 -8.89 -21.74
C ALA A 128 3.52 -10.24 -21.98
N ASN A 129 3.39 -11.17 -21.03
CA ASN A 129 3.92 -12.52 -21.18
C ASN A 129 3.26 -13.27 -22.34
N TYR A 130 1.93 -13.23 -22.42
CA TYR A 130 1.16 -13.87 -23.49
C TYR A 130 1.59 -13.40 -24.89
N PHE A 131 1.78 -12.09 -25.08
CA PHE A 131 2.26 -11.55 -26.36
C PHE A 131 3.74 -11.86 -26.61
N ALA A 132 4.58 -11.84 -25.58
CA ALA A 132 5.98 -12.23 -25.69
C ALA A 132 6.13 -13.67 -26.15
N ASP A 133 5.34 -14.59 -25.57
CA ASP A 133 5.34 -16.01 -25.96
C ASP A 133 4.82 -16.23 -27.39
N LYS A 134 3.75 -15.52 -27.78
CA LYS A 134 3.20 -15.63 -29.15
C LYS A 134 4.11 -15.09 -30.23
N THR A 135 4.82 -14.01 -29.95
CA THR A 135 5.67 -13.33 -30.93
C THR A 135 7.14 -13.78 -30.87
N PHE A 136 7.49 -14.59 -29.85
CA PHE A 136 8.87 -14.94 -29.49
C PHE A 136 9.78 -13.71 -29.33
N ASN A 137 9.19 -12.55 -28.99
CA ASN A 137 9.90 -11.29 -28.85
C ASN A 137 9.48 -10.56 -27.58
N PRO A 138 10.26 -10.68 -26.47
CA PRO A 138 9.97 -10.01 -25.21
C PRO A 138 10.25 -8.49 -25.26
N PHE A 139 11.03 -8.01 -26.23
CA PHE A 139 11.51 -6.63 -26.28
C PHE A 139 10.44 -5.60 -26.64
N ILE A 140 9.24 -6.01 -27.03
CA ILE A 140 8.13 -5.11 -27.33
C ILE A 140 7.13 -5.05 -26.17
N PRO A 141 6.52 -6.17 -25.71
CA PRO A 141 5.45 -6.10 -24.71
C PRO A 141 5.93 -5.67 -23.32
N TYR A 142 7.12 -6.11 -22.86
CA TYR A 142 7.60 -5.74 -21.54
C TYR A 142 7.95 -4.23 -21.39
N PRO A 143 8.62 -3.57 -22.33
CA PRO A 143 8.81 -2.11 -22.28
C PRO A 143 7.51 -1.32 -22.28
N ILE A 144 6.47 -1.78 -23.02
CA ILE A 144 5.15 -1.13 -23.01
C ILE A 144 4.53 -1.18 -21.62
N VAL A 145 4.55 -2.36 -20.99
CA VAL A 145 4.05 -2.51 -19.61
C VAL A 145 4.89 -1.72 -18.62
N GLY A 146 6.23 -1.72 -18.78
CA GLY A 146 7.12 -0.90 -17.98
C GLY A 146 6.78 0.60 -18.06
N PHE A 147 6.55 1.10 -19.28
CA PHE A 147 6.12 2.49 -19.50
C PHE A 147 4.75 2.78 -18.83
N TYR A 148 3.80 1.85 -18.93
CA TYR A 148 2.51 1.95 -18.27
C TYR A 148 2.67 2.08 -16.73
N PHE A 149 3.52 1.25 -16.11
CA PHE A 149 3.82 1.33 -14.69
C PHE A 149 4.47 2.65 -14.29
N ILE A 150 5.37 3.19 -15.13
CA ILE A 150 5.98 4.51 -14.91
C ILE A 150 4.90 5.60 -14.91
N CYS A 151 4.02 5.62 -15.90
CA CYS A 151 2.93 6.60 -16.00
C CYS A 151 2.01 6.54 -14.76
N LEU A 152 1.61 5.33 -14.34
CA LEU A 152 0.77 5.16 -13.16
C LEU A 152 1.50 5.59 -11.87
N THR A 153 2.77 5.26 -11.73
CA THR A 153 3.57 5.70 -10.57
C THR A 153 3.66 7.22 -10.50
N LEU A 154 3.82 7.89 -11.64
CA LEU A 154 3.80 9.35 -11.72
C LEU A 154 2.43 9.91 -11.28
N LEU A 155 1.33 9.33 -11.76
CA LEU A 155 -0.03 9.74 -11.35
C LEU A 155 -0.24 9.59 -9.84
N VAL A 156 0.14 8.45 -9.27
CA VAL A 156 0.07 8.21 -7.83
C VAL A 156 0.91 9.25 -7.07
N THR A 157 2.15 9.46 -7.48
CA THR A 157 3.06 10.43 -6.85
C THR A 157 2.51 11.86 -6.91
N LEU A 158 1.94 12.26 -8.04
CA LEU A 158 1.30 13.59 -8.20
C LEU A 158 0.09 13.74 -7.28
N PHE A 159 -0.77 12.72 -7.21
CA PHE A 159 -1.94 12.71 -6.34
C PHE A 159 -1.54 12.87 -4.87
N TYR A 160 -0.65 12.00 -4.38
CA TYR A 160 -0.18 12.07 -2.99
C TYR A 160 0.60 13.36 -2.70
N GLY A 161 1.35 13.88 -3.69
CA GLY A 161 2.03 15.15 -3.61
C GLY A 161 1.08 16.33 -3.45
N GLN A 162 -0.07 16.32 -4.14
CA GLN A 162 -1.11 17.34 -3.98
C GLN A 162 -1.73 17.30 -2.57
N VAL A 163 -2.03 16.11 -2.06
CA VAL A 163 -2.54 15.94 -0.69
C VAL A 163 -1.50 16.43 0.32
N ASN A 164 -0.23 16.07 0.16
CA ASN A 164 0.85 16.56 1.02
C ASN A 164 0.95 18.10 1.02
N ARG A 165 0.79 18.74 -0.14
CA ARG A 165 0.76 20.22 -0.23
C ARG A 165 -0.42 20.81 0.53
N ARG A 166 -1.60 20.18 0.47
CA ARG A 166 -2.78 20.63 1.23
C ARG A 166 -2.60 20.49 2.72
N LEU A 167 -2.08 19.33 3.20
CA LEU A 167 -1.80 19.08 4.60
C LEU A 167 -0.78 20.07 5.20
N ASN A 168 0.20 20.50 4.40
CA ASN A 168 1.28 21.39 4.82
C ASN A 168 1.04 22.86 4.43
N ARG A 169 -0.16 23.24 4.00
CA ARG A 169 -0.46 24.59 3.50
C ARG A 169 -0.22 25.69 4.54
N HIS A 170 -0.49 25.39 5.81
CA HIS A 170 -0.43 26.36 6.92
C HIS A 170 0.96 26.44 7.56
N LEU A 171 1.93 25.64 7.12
CA LEU A 171 3.28 25.66 7.68
C LEU A 171 4.17 26.68 6.96
N PRO A 172 5.07 27.36 7.68
CA PRO A 172 6.12 28.16 7.06
C PRO A 172 7.01 27.30 6.17
N SER A 173 7.61 27.91 5.14
CA SER A 173 8.35 27.18 4.09
C SER A 173 9.47 26.28 4.61
N ASN A 174 10.10 26.65 5.74
CA ASN A 174 11.19 25.88 6.37
C ASN A 174 10.73 24.56 7.01
N GLN A 175 9.45 24.43 7.35
CA GLN A 175 8.89 23.22 8.01
C GLN A 175 8.10 22.31 7.05
N LYS A 176 8.00 22.70 5.78
CA LYS A 176 7.27 21.88 4.79
C LYS A 176 8.11 20.65 4.43
N SER A 177 7.63 19.48 4.78
CA SER A 177 8.19 18.23 4.26
C SER A 177 7.99 18.19 2.74
N ARG A 178 9.07 18.20 1.97
CA ARG A 178 9.02 18.00 0.52
C ARG A 178 9.25 16.54 0.22
N ILE A 179 8.32 15.91 -0.49
CA ILE A 179 8.59 14.61 -1.11
C ILE A 179 9.65 14.85 -2.16
N ARG A 180 10.90 14.49 -1.85
CA ARG A 180 12.01 14.55 -2.79
C ARG A 180 12.12 13.20 -3.47
N LEU A 181 11.76 13.14 -4.73
CA LEU A 181 12.17 12.05 -5.62
C LEU A 181 13.69 12.18 -5.85
N ARG A 182 14.50 11.70 -4.92
CA ARG A 182 15.91 11.48 -5.21
C ARG A 182 16.01 10.10 -5.84
N PRO A 183 16.46 9.99 -7.09
CA PRO A 183 16.93 8.70 -7.56
C PRO A 183 18.06 8.29 -6.63
N GLN A 184 17.90 7.18 -5.92
CA GLN A 184 19.00 6.55 -5.21
C GLN A 184 19.95 6.00 -6.27
N LEU A 185 20.78 6.87 -6.82
CA LEU A 185 21.97 6.45 -7.55
C LEU A 185 22.86 5.77 -6.51
N ILE A 186 22.97 4.50 -6.70
CA ILE A 186 23.78 3.50 -6.02
C ILE A 186 25.13 4.12 -5.60
N ARG A 187 25.39 4.02 -4.31
CA ARG A 187 26.74 4.15 -3.74
C ARG A 187 27.26 2.77 -3.49
#